data_9f8e868d354359c358cc48d4040f301a
#
_entry.id   9f8e868d354359c358cc48d4040f301a
#
_cell.length_a   1.000
_cell.length_b   1.000
_cell.length_c   1.000
_cell.angle_alpha   90.00
_cell.angle_beta   90.00
_cell.angle_gamma   90.00
#
_symmetry.space_group_name_H-M   'P 1'
#
loop_
_entity.id
_entity.type
_entity.pdbx_description
1 polymer ?
#
loop_
_entity_poly.entity_id
_entity_poly.type
_entity_poly.pdbx_seq_one_letter_code
_entity_poly.pdbx_strand_id
1 'polypeptide(L)'
;MNMSAKVKEAASYLKEQFSVNPKVGLILGSGLGDLAEEIEDAIYVEYQSIPHFPVSTVEGHAGRLAGGTLEGKDVVAMQGRFHYYEGYSMQEVTFPVRVMKELGVETIIVTNACGGMNPSFKPGDLMVIEDHLNMTGANPLIGPNDEELGPRFPDMSQAYEKGLQEVAQRAADKLGISIQKGVYAGISGPAFMTGAELIMLRRLGGDVVGMSTVPEVIVARHGGQKVLGISCITDMAIGEEIEGVSHEEVIETATKTKPRFISLIKEVLKTMP
;
A
#
# COMPACT_ATOMS: atom_id res chain seq x y z
N MET A 1 6.10 27.18 -2.93
CA MET A 1 6.83 26.21 -2.07
C MET A 1 7.06 24.97 -2.91
N ASN A 2 8.30 24.45 -2.96
CA ASN A 2 8.61 23.20 -3.67
C ASN A 2 8.15 21.97 -2.86
N MET A 3 8.23 20.78 -3.45
CA MET A 3 7.74 19.55 -2.83
C MET A 3 8.50 19.22 -1.54
N SER A 4 9.83 19.31 -1.55
CA SER A 4 10.65 19.02 -0.36
C SER A 4 10.32 19.93 0.83
N ALA A 5 10.07 21.21 0.59
CA ALA A 5 9.67 22.13 1.66
C ALA A 5 8.29 21.78 2.27
N LYS A 6 7.32 21.38 1.45
CA LYS A 6 6.02 20.90 1.93
C LYS A 6 6.17 19.63 2.77
N VAL A 7 6.99 18.69 2.32
CA VAL A 7 7.28 17.44 3.02
C VAL A 7 7.90 17.71 4.39
N LYS A 8 8.89 18.59 4.45
CA LYS A 8 9.54 18.98 5.71
C LYS A 8 8.58 19.66 6.69
N GLU A 9 7.68 20.51 6.21
CA GLU A 9 6.66 21.17 7.05
C GLU A 9 5.70 20.14 7.66
N ALA A 10 5.15 19.24 6.83
CA ALA A 10 4.27 18.17 7.32
C ALA A 10 4.98 17.21 8.28
N ALA A 11 6.22 16.81 7.99
CA ALA A 11 7.01 15.95 8.86
C ALA A 11 7.37 16.63 10.19
N SER A 12 7.69 17.93 10.18
CA SER A 12 7.97 18.70 11.41
C SER A 12 6.75 18.74 12.32
N TYR A 13 5.57 19.00 11.74
CA TYR A 13 4.31 18.97 12.48
C TYR A 13 4.09 17.58 13.13
N LEU A 14 4.28 16.50 12.38
CA LEU A 14 4.08 15.13 12.89
C LEU A 14 5.12 14.73 13.95
N LYS A 15 6.36 15.20 13.85
CA LYS A 15 7.40 14.99 14.88
C LYS A 15 7.05 15.61 16.22
N GLU A 16 6.25 16.67 16.22
CA GLU A 16 5.74 17.30 17.46
C GLU A 16 4.54 16.51 18.05
N GLN A 17 3.84 15.75 17.23
CA GLN A 17 2.68 14.95 17.67
C GLN A 17 3.11 13.56 18.17
N PHE A 18 3.99 12.90 17.42
CA PHE A 18 4.39 11.52 17.72
C PHE A 18 5.52 11.44 18.74
N SER A 19 5.39 10.50 19.68
CA SER A 19 6.43 10.18 20.67
C SER A 19 7.44 9.13 20.18
N VAL A 20 7.27 8.60 18.96
CA VAL A 20 8.07 7.54 18.35
C VAL A 20 8.90 8.03 17.18
N ASN A 21 9.98 7.31 16.85
CA ASN A 21 10.80 7.55 15.65
C ASN A 21 10.58 6.41 14.64
N PRO A 22 9.52 6.45 13.83
CA PRO A 22 9.10 5.31 13.05
C PRO A 22 10.15 4.88 12.02
N LYS A 23 10.45 3.58 12.01
CA LYS A 23 11.31 2.94 11.01
C LYS A 23 10.51 2.17 9.96
N VAL A 24 9.27 1.84 10.28
CA VAL A 24 8.35 1.15 9.40
C VAL A 24 7.10 2.00 9.17
N GLY A 25 6.75 2.18 7.90
CA GLY A 25 5.49 2.78 7.47
C GLY A 25 4.54 1.70 6.98
N LEU A 26 3.29 1.76 7.43
CA LEU A 26 2.22 0.88 7.01
C LEU A 26 1.21 1.67 6.17
N ILE A 27 0.86 1.18 4.98
CA ILE A 27 -0.22 1.74 4.17
C ILE A 27 -1.34 0.72 4.14
N LEU A 28 -2.41 0.99 4.88
CA LEU A 28 -3.50 0.05 5.10
C LEU A 28 -4.62 0.28 4.08
N GLY A 29 -4.87 -0.75 3.27
CA GLY A 29 -5.90 -0.74 2.23
C GLY A 29 -7.32 -0.97 2.76
N SER A 30 -8.30 -0.95 1.84
CA SER A 30 -9.72 -1.13 2.13
C SER A 30 -9.99 -2.43 2.91
N GLY A 31 -10.74 -2.32 4.00
CA GLY A 31 -11.05 -3.43 4.89
C GLY A 31 -9.91 -3.92 5.80
N LEU A 32 -8.71 -3.31 5.70
CA LEU A 32 -7.51 -3.74 6.45
C LEU A 32 -7.06 -2.69 7.51
N GLY A 33 -7.80 -1.61 7.66
CA GLY A 33 -7.47 -0.48 8.54
C GLY A 33 -7.38 -0.81 10.03
N ASP A 34 -8.05 -1.87 10.49
CA ASP A 34 -8.10 -2.25 11.91
C ASP A 34 -6.72 -2.65 12.48
N LEU A 35 -5.73 -2.96 11.63
CA LEU A 35 -4.36 -3.18 12.10
C LEU A 35 -3.82 -1.95 12.85
N ALA A 36 -4.26 -0.75 12.50
CA ALA A 36 -3.86 0.47 13.21
C ALA A 36 -4.35 0.52 14.67
N GLU A 37 -5.43 -0.19 15.00
CA GLU A 37 -5.94 -0.30 16.37
C GLU A 37 -5.10 -1.24 17.27
N GLU A 38 -4.22 -2.05 16.66
CA GLU A 38 -3.28 -2.93 17.36
C GLU A 38 -1.98 -2.20 17.75
N ILE A 39 -1.80 -0.94 17.34
CA ILE A 39 -0.62 -0.13 17.67
C ILE A 39 -0.70 0.29 19.14
N GLU A 40 0.31 -0.07 19.90
CA GLU A 40 0.44 0.27 21.31
C GLU A 40 0.81 1.75 21.45
N ASP A 41 0.24 2.43 22.45
CA ASP A 41 0.43 3.86 22.73
C ASP A 41 0.20 4.75 21.50
N ALA A 42 -0.77 4.36 20.65
CA ALA A 42 -1.04 5.03 19.38
C ALA A 42 -1.49 6.49 19.58
N ILE A 43 -0.80 7.38 18.89
CA ILE A 43 -1.26 8.77 18.70
C ILE A 43 -1.83 8.88 17.31
N TYR A 44 -3.09 9.31 17.22
CA TYR A 44 -3.81 9.50 15.96
C TYR A 44 -3.81 10.96 15.55
N VAL A 45 -3.47 11.23 14.29
CA VAL A 45 -3.48 12.57 13.69
C VAL A 45 -4.31 12.54 12.42
N GLU A 46 -5.44 13.28 12.42
CA GLU A 46 -6.33 13.39 11.26
C GLU A 46 -5.61 14.03 10.07
N TYR A 47 -5.81 13.51 8.85
CA TYR A 47 -5.15 14.01 7.64
C TYR A 47 -5.39 15.50 7.42
N GLN A 48 -6.61 15.98 7.66
CA GLN A 48 -6.96 17.40 7.51
C GLN A 48 -6.17 18.34 8.43
N SER A 49 -5.59 17.84 9.51
CA SER A 49 -4.75 18.61 10.44
C SER A 49 -3.28 18.66 10.02
N ILE A 50 -2.86 17.78 9.10
CA ILE A 50 -1.46 17.69 8.66
C ILE A 50 -1.26 18.64 7.47
N PRO A 51 -0.28 19.56 7.54
CA PRO A 51 -0.01 20.47 6.44
C PRO A 51 0.15 19.74 5.10
N HIS A 52 -0.53 20.24 4.08
CA HIS A 52 -0.47 19.74 2.68
C HIS A 52 -0.99 18.33 2.42
N PHE A 53 -1.52 17.62 3.43
CA PHE A 53 -2.17 16.33 3.19
C PHE A 53 -3.49 16.51 2.44
N PRO A 54 -3.80 15.60 1.50
CA PRO A 54 -5.16 15.50 0.98
C PRO A 54 -6.12 14.96 2.04
N VAL A 55 -7.41 15.02 1.78
CA VAL A 55 -8.45 14.46 2.65
C VAL A 55 -8.99 13.19 2.01
N SER A 56 -9.05 12.08 2.76
CA SER A 56 -9.62 10.84 2.25
C SER A 56 -11.13 10.99 2.05
N THR A 57 -11.62 10.58 0.88
CA THR A 57 -13.04 10.65 0.50
C THR A 57 -13.67 9.25 0.35
N VAL A 58 -12.86 8.19 0.47
CA VAL A 58 -13.31 6.80 0.30
C VAL A 58 -13.99 6.33 1.57
N GLU A 59 -15.20 5.77 1.42
CA GLU A 59 -15.96 5.17 2.51
C GLU A 59 -15.18 4.01 3.16
N GLY A 60 -15.19 3.95 4.48
CA GLY A 60 -14.44 2.94 5.26
C GLY A 60 -12.98 3.29 5.52
N HIS A 61 -12.48 4.44 5.04
CA HIS A 61 -11.17 4.97 5.42
C HIS A 61 -11.30 5.94 6.59
N ALA A 62 -10.56 5.69 7.69
CA ALA A 62 -10.59 6.57 8.86
C ALA A 62 -9.97 7.96 8.59
N GLY A 63 -9.07 8.07 7.61
CA GLY A 63 -8.51 9.36 7.18
C GLY A 63 -7.50 9.95 8.17
N ARG A 64 -6.68 9.12 8.80
CA ARG A 64 -5.71 9.53 9.82
C ARG A 64 -4.40 8.76 9.77
N LEU A 65 -3.33 9.33 10.32
CA LEU A 65 -2.10 8.64 10.66
C LEU A 65 -2.15 8.15 12.11
N ALA A 66 -1.65 6.94 12.35
CA ALA A 66 -1.42 6.41 13.68
C ALA A 66 0.10 6.20 13.88
N GLY A 67 0.68 6.83 14.90
CA GLY A 67 2.08 6.64 15.29
C GLY A 67 2.18 5.99 16.64
N GLY A 68 2.99 4.94 16.78
CA GLY A 68 3.17 4.21 18.04
C GLY A 68 4.06 2.98 17.86
N THR A 69 3.91 1.99 18.72
CA THR A 69 4.71 0.76 18.69
C THR A 69 3.85 -0.44 18.27
N LEU A 70 4.36 -1.26 17.37
CA LEU A 70 3.71 -2.52 16.97
C LEU A 70 4.75 -3.63 16.90
N GLU A 71 4.54 -4.71 17.66
CA GLU A 71 5.48 -5.83 17.81
C GLU A 71 6.92 -5.38 18.13
N GLY A 72 7.03 -4.37 19.02
CA GLY A 72 8.29 -3.81 19.48
C GLY A 72 9.03 -2.91 18.50
N LYS A 73 8.38 -2.50 17.41
CA LYS A 73 8.92 -1.56 16.41
C LYS A 73 8.13 -0.25 16.41
N ASP A 74 8.83 0.86 16.31
CA ASP A 74 8.22 2.16 16.08
C ASP A 74 7.65 2.22 14.66
N VAL A 75 6.35 2.43 14.55
CA VAL A 75 5.62 2.43 13.28
C VAL A 75 4.82 3.72 13.10
N VAL A 76 4.57 4.07 11.84
CA VAL A 76 3.53 5.01 11.44
C VAL A 76 2.63 4.34 10.42
N ALA A 77 1.32 4.36 10.65
CA ALA A 77 0.34 3.71 9.80
C ALA A 77 -0.63 4.72 9.19
N MET A 78 -0.84 4.63 7.88
CA MET A 78 -1.97 5.26 7.20
C MET A 78 -3.20 4.39 7.41
N GLN A 79 -4.17 4.85 8.20
CA GLN A 79 -5.48 4.22 8.35
C GLN A 79 -6.43 4.77 7.29
N GLY A 80 -6.32 4.21 6.09
CA GLY A 80 -6.86 4.70 4.84
C GLY A 80 -5.78 5.31 3.95
N ARG A 81 -6.03 5.34 2.64
CA ARG A 81 -5.12 5.86 1.63
C ARG A 81 -5.83 6.80 0.66
N PHE A 82 -5.06 7.46 -0.20
CA PHE A 82 -5.57 8.29 -1.29
C PHE A 82 -5.49 7.52 -2.61
N HIS A 83 -6.48 7.73 -3.48
CA HIS A 83 -6.52 7.08 -4.78
C HIS A 83 -6.56 8.13 -5.91
N TYR A 84 -5.98 7.76 -7.03
CA TYR A 84 -5.96 8.62 -8.22
C TYR A 84 -7.38 8.92 -8.73
N TYR A 85 -8.30 7.95 -8.61
CA TYR A 85 -9.69 8.13 -9.03
C TYR A 85 -10.50 9.11 -8.15
N GLU A 86 -9.99 9.50 -6.98
CA GLU A 86 -10.61 10.55 -6.16
C GLU A 86 -10.41 11.95 -6.76
N GLY A 87 -9.60 12.08 -7.83
CA GLY A 87 -9.31 13.35 -8.52
C GLY A 87 -8.02 14.02 -8.05
N TYR A 88 -7.29 13.41 -7.13
CA TYR A 88 -5.97 13.86 -6.71
C TYR A 88 -4.90 13.59 -7.78
N SER A 89 -3.94 14.50 -7.91
CA SER A 89 -2.74 14.24 -8.70
C SER A 89 -1.93 13.08 -8.11
N MET A 90 -1.12 12.41 -8.94
CA MET A 90 -0.22 11.35 -8.46
C MET A 90 0.74 11.84 -7.37
N GLN A 91 1.12 13.12 -7.39
CA GLN A 91 1.96 13.75 -6.38
C GLN A 91 1.23 13.89 -5.04
N GLU A 92 -0.04 14.24 -5.05
CA GLU A 92 -0.88 14.30 -3.84
C GLU A 92 -1.14 12.92 -3.27
N VAL A 93 -1.50 11.94 -4.11
CA VAL A 93 -1.70 10.53 -3.70
C VAL A 93 -0.47 9.98 -2.97
N THR A 94 0.72 10.34 -3.42
CA THR A 94 1.98 9.79 -2.88
C THR A 94 2.68 10.70 -1.86
N PHE A 95 2.13 11.87 -1.58
CA PHE A 95 2.70 12.82 -0.62
C PHE A 95 2.96 12.20 0.76
N PRO A 96 2.05 11.39 1.33
CA PRO A 96 2.29 10.73 2.62
C PRO A 96 3.53 9.84 2.64
N VAL A 97 3.86 9.16 1.56
CA VAL A 97 5.05 8.29 1.47
C VAL A 97 6.34 9.12 1.62
N ARG A 98 6.37 10.31 1.01
CA ARG A 98 7.49 11.25 1.16
C ARG A 98 7.61 11.76 2.59
N VAL A 99 6.47 12.08 3.22
CA VAL A 99 6.43 12.51 4.61
C VAL A 99 6.90 11.40 5.56
N MET A 100 6.48 10.15 5.32
CA MET A 100 7.00 8.99 6.08
C MET A 100 8.52 8.86 5.95
N LYS A 101 9.08 9.06 4.75
CA LYS A 101 10.54 9.07 4.56
C LYS A 101 11.22 10.15 5.41
N GLU A 102 10.69 11.36 5.44
CA GLU A 102 11.21 12.49 6.23
C GLU A 102 11.06 12.27 7.74
N LEU A 103 10.07 11.46 8.17
CA LEU A 103 9.95 11.00 9.56
C LEU A 103 11.00 9.96 9.94
N GLY A 104 11.75 9.40 8.99
CA GLY A 104 12.78 8.39 9.23
C GLY A 104 12.41 6.97 8.87
N VAL A 105 11.26 6.77 8.20
CA VAL A 105 10.81 5.45 7.74
C VAL A 105 11.75 4.91 6.66
N GLU A 106 12.27 3.73 6.90
CA GLU A 106 13.20 3.01 6.02
C GLU A 106 12.52 1.90 5.21
N THR A 107 11.42 1.36 5.75
CA THR A 107 10.66 0.29 5.11
C THR A 107 9.18 0.63 5.05
N ILE A 108 8.57 0.47 3.88
CA ILE A 108 7.13 0.58 3.67
C ILE A 108 6.54 -0.83 3.51
N ILE A 109 5.52 -1.14 4.29
CA ILE A 109 4.64 -2.28 4.04
C ILE A 109 3.35 -1.72 3.46
N VAL A 110 3.14 -1.95 2.17
CA VAL A 110 1.94 -1.50 1.46
C VAL A 110 0.97 -2.65 1.29
N THR A 111 -0.29 -2.41 1.63
CA THR A 111 -1.34 -3.43 1.56
C THR A 111 -2.52 -2.94 0.72
N ASN A 112 -3.25 -3.87 0.15
CA ASN A 112 -4.41 -3.57 -0.68
C ASN A 112 -5.41 -4.74 -0.71
N ALA A 113 -6.65 -4.43 -1.12
CA ALA A 113 -7.62 -5.37 -1.64
C ALA A 113 -7.54 -5.36 -3.17
N CYS A 114 -7.64 -6.49 -3.83
CA CYS A 114 -7.49 -6.61 -5.27
C CYS A 114 -8.29 -7.78 -5.86
N GLY A 115 -8.60 -7.71 -7.16
CA GLY A 115 -9.20 -8.79 -7.91
C GLY A 115 -8.15 -9.78 -8.42
N GLY A 116 -8.40 -11.09 -8.27
CA GLY A 116 -7.53 -12.15 -8.75
C GLY A 116 -7.75 -12.44 -10.24
N MET A 117 -6.71 -12.33 -11.06
CA MET A 117 -6.74 -12.69 -12.48
C MET A 117 -6.10 -14.07 -12.74
N ASN A 118 -5.27 -14.57 -11.83
CA ASN A 118 -4.67 -15.89 -11.92
C ASN A 118 -5.70 -16.96 -11.51
N PRO A 119 -6.05 -17.91 -12.40
CA PRO A 119 -7.08 -18.92 -12.10
C PRO A 119 -6.75 -19.88 -10.93
N SER A 120 -5.49 -19.93 -10.49
CA SER A 120 -5.09 -20.73 -9.32
C SER A 120 -5.38 -20.05 -8.00
N PHE A 121 -5.70 -18.75 -7.99
CA PHE A 121 -6.02 -17.99 -6.82
C PHE A 121 -7.51 -18.08 -6.46
N LYS A 122 -7.85 -17.69 -5.25
CA LYS A 122 -9.25 -17.66 -4.79
C LYS A 122 -9.49 -16.48 -3.84
N PRO A 123 -10.73 -16.01 -3.71
CA PRO A 123 -11.09 -15.00 -2.73
C PRO A 123 -10.66 -15.41 -1.31
N GLY A 124 -10.09 -14.47 -0.58
CA GLY A 124 -9.52 -14.69 0.75
C GLY A 124 -8.05 -15.14 0.75
N ASP A 125 -7.42 -15.40 -0.41
CA ASP A 125 -5.99 -15.62 -0.46
C ASP A 125 -5.22 -14.32 -0.14
N LEU A 126 -4.08 -14.47 0.54
CA LEU A 126 -3.08 -13.41 0.68
C LEU A 126 -1.97 -13.63 -0.35
N MET A 127 -1.46 -12.55 -0.92
CA MET A 127 -0.40 -12.62 -1.95
C MET A 127 0.73 -11.64 -1.62
N VAL A 128 1.96 -12.12 -1.63
CA VAL A 128 3.16 -11.27 -1.67
C VAL A 128 3.33 -10.73 -3.09
N ILE A 129 3.44 -9.43 -3.22
CA ILE A 129 3.70 -8.78 -4.51
C ILE A 129 5.20 -8.92 -4.83
N GLU A 130 5.52 -9.62 -5.92
CA GLU A 130 6.90 -9.78 -6.39
C GLU A 130 7.32 -8.65 -7.34
N ASP A 131 6.38 -8.16 -8.15
CA ASP A 131 6.57 -7.08 -9.11
C ASP A 131 5.22 -6.43 -9.48
N HIS A 132 5.26 -5.38 -10.30
CA HIS A 132 4.03 -4.73 -10.76
C HIS A 132 4.05 -4.31 -12.22
N LEU A 133 2.86 -4.15 -12.78
CA LEU A 133 2.60 -3.47 -14.05
C LEU A 133 1.94 -2.12 -13.75
N ASN A 134 2.58 -1.01 -14.14
CA ASN A 134 1.97 0.31 -14.05
C ASN A 134 1.08 0.57 -15.28
N MET A 135 -0.19 0.30 -15.13
CA MET A 135 -1.21 0.50 -16.17
C MET A 135 -2.12 1.69 -15.86
N THR A 136 -1.71 2.56 -14.93
CA THR A 136 -2.50 3.74 -14.52
C THR A 136 -2.55 4.85 -15.57
N GLY A 137 -1.67 4.81 -16.57
CA GLY A 137 -1.50 5.90 -17.54
C GLY A 137 -0.77 7.13 -16.97
N ALA A 138 -0.29 7.07 -15.73
CA ALA A 138 0.39 8.16 -15.04
C ALA A 138 1.58 7.65 -14.20
N ASN A 139 2.42 8.60 -13.75
CA ASN A 139 3.57 8.30 -12.88
C ASN A 139 3.80 9.49 -11.95
N PRO A 140 3.96 9.27 -10.63
CA PRO A 140 4.14 10.35 -9.65
C PRO A 140 5.43 11.16 -9.84
N LEU A 141 6.39 10.67 -10.63
CA LEU A 141 7.67 11.32 -10.89
C LEU A 141 7.67 12.18 -12.18
N ILE A 142 6.54 12.25 -12.89
CA ILE A 142 6.42 13.15 -14.05
C ILE A 142 6.46 14.61 -13.58
N GLY A 143 7.30 15.40 -14.24
CA GLY A 143 7.53 16.81 -13.92
C GLY A 143 8.98 17.10 -13.54
N PRO A 144 9.29 18.29 -13.02
CA PRO A 144 10.61 18.64 -12.50
C PRO A 144 11.03 17.72 -11.36
N ASN A 145 12.29 17.24 -11.39
CA ASN A 145 12.82 16.46 -10.28
C ASN A 145 13.23 17.36 -9.12
N ASP A 146 12.97 16.91 -7.90
CA ASP A 146 13.50 17.48 -6.67
C ASP A 146 14.57 16.53 -6.12
N GLU A 147 15.84 16.90 -6.27
CA GLU A 147 17.00 16.04 -5.94
C GLU A 147 17.10 15.73 -4.44
N GLU A 148 16.49 16.56 -3.58
CA GLU A 148 16.40 16.27 -2.15
C GLU A 148 15.49 15.06 -1.85
N LEU A 149 14.56 14.76 -2.74
CA LEU A 149 13.60 13.66 -2.60
C LEU A 149 14.06 12.37 -3.29
N GLY A 150 15.01 12.47 -4.23
CA GLY A 150 15.57 11.31 -4.91
C GLY A 150 16.10 11.60 -6.33
N PRO A 151 16.68 10.60 -6.99
CA PRO A 151 17.29 10.75 -8.31
C PRO A 151 16.24 10.93 -9.41
N ARG A 152 16.59 11.62 -10.50
CA ARG A 152 15.69 11.80 -11.66
C ARG A 152 15.17 10.48 -12.24
N PHE A 153 16.01 9.44 -12.28
CA PHE A 153 15.71 8.12 -12.83
C PHE A 153 15.99 7.04 -11.77
N PRO A 154 15.02 6.72 -10.89
CA PRO A 154 15.20 5.69 -9.90
C PRO A 154 15.23 4.29 -10.54
N ASP A 155 16.05 3.40 -9.98
CA ASP A 155 16.04 1.98 -10.35
C ASP A 155 14.82 1.28 -9.76
N MET A 156 14.03 0.64 -10.63
CA MET A 156 12.84 -0.13 -10.27
C MET A 156 13.03 -1.64 -10.47
N SER A 157 14.25 -2.12 -10.79
CA SER A 157 14.53 -3.56 -11.04
C SER A 157 14.26 -4.43 -9.82
N GLN A 158 14.26 -3.85 -8.62
CA GLN A 158 13.87 -4.48 -7.37
C GLN A 158 12.89 -3.57 -6.62
N ALA A 159 11.73 -3.31 -7.24
CA ALA A 159 10.71 -2.45 -6.66
C ALA A 159 10.24 -2.97 -5.29
N TYR A 160 10.17 -4.29 -5.15
CA TYR A 160 9.83 -4.99 -3.91
C TYR A 160 11.07 -5.72 -3.38
N GLU A 161 11.37 -5.54 -2.09
CA GLU A 161 12.60 -6.07 -1.46
C GLU A 161 12.51 -7.59 -1.26
N LYS A 162 13.40 -8.35 -1.93
CA LYS A 162 13.39 -9.82 -1.88
C LYS A 162 13.56 -10.39 -0.46
N GLY A 163 14.43 -9.77 0.34
CA GLY A 163 14.61 -10.19 1.72
C GLY A 163 13.34 -10.07 2.55
N LEU A 164 12.53 -9.03 2.31
CA LEU A 164 11.23 -8.86 2.97
C LEU A 164 10.17 -9.84 2.46
N GLN A 165 10.20 -10.17 1.16
CA GLN A 165 9.32 -11.22 0.60
C GLN A 165 9.61 -12.58 1.26
N GLU A 166 10.89 -12.91 1.49
CA GLU A 166 11.28 -14.12 2.21
C GLU A 166 10.86 -14.09 3.69
N VAL A 167 10.94 -12.93 4.34
CA VAL A 167 10.41 -12.74 5.71
C VAL A 167 8.91 -13.02 5.73
N ALA A 168 8.14 -12.47 4.78
CA ALA A 168 6.70 -12.70 4.68
C ALA A 168 6.36 -14.18 4.43
N GLN A 169 7.13 -14.87 3.60
CA GLN A 169 6.97 -16.32 3.37
C GLN A 169 7.19 -17.12 4.66
N ARG A 170 8.31 -16.86 5.36
CA ARG A 170 8.59 -17.56 6.63
C ARG A 170 7.55 -17.27 7.71
N ALA A 171 7.05 -16.04 7.76
CA ALA A 171 5.97 -15.66 8.67
C ALA A 171 4.68 -16.44 8.36
N ALA A 172 4.32 -16.53 7.08
CA ALA A 172 3.16 -17.31 6.63
C ALA A 172 3.31 -18.81 6.98
N ASP A 173 4.46 -19.39 6.68
CA ASP A 173 4.77 -20.81 6.98
C ASP A 173 4.64 -21.10 8.48
N LYS A 174 5.19 -20.21 9.33
CA LYS A 174 5.10 -20.32 10.80
C LYS A 174 3.67 -20.26 11.31
N LEU A 175 2.82 -19.46 10.68
CA LEU A 175 1.41 -19.30 11.03
C LEU A 175 0.49 -20.33 10.38
N GLY A 176 1.02 -21.18 9.50
CA GLY A 176 0.19 -22.11 8.72
C GLY A 176 -0.72 -21.40 7.70
N ILE A 177 -0.34 -20.21 7.27
CA ILE A 177 -1.07 -19.42 6.27
C ILE A 177 -0.51 -19.78 4.88
N SER A 178 -1.38 -20.29 4.00
CA SER A 178 -1.02 -20.39 2.58
C SER A 178 -0.95 -18.99 1.99
N ILE A 179 0.18 -18.63 1.38
CA ILE A 179 0.38 -17.34 0.76
C ILE A 179 0.76 -17.52 -0.72
N GLN A 180 0.15 -16.71 -1.58
CA GLN A 180 0.43 -16.65 -3.01
C GLN A 180 1.59 -15.67 -3.27
N LYS A 181 2.14 -15.72 -4.50
CA LYS A 181 3.10 -14.75 -5.02
C LYS A 181 2.68 -14.36 -6.42
N GLY A 182 2.91 -13.11 -6.79
CA GLY A 182 2.53 -12.68 -8.13
C GLY A 182 2.76 -11.21 -8.43
N VAL A 183 2.35 -10.83 -9.62
CA VAL A 183 2.49 -9.50 -10.20
C VAL A 183 1.18 -8.72 -10.04
N TYR A 184 1.30 -7.52 -9.47
CA TYR A 184 0.17 -6.60 -9.27
C TYR A 184 0.03 -5.66 -10.48
N ALA A 185 -1.11 -5.67 -11.16
CA ALA A 185 -1.44 -4.72 -12.20
C ALA A 185 -2.19 -3.51 -11.59
N GLY A 186 -1.52 -2.35 -11.54
CA GLY A 186 -2.11 -1.11 -11.05
C GLY A 186 -2.81 -0.35 -12.16
N ILE A 187 -4.11 -0.07 -11.99
CA ILE A 187 -4.94 0.72 -12.90
C ILE A 187 -5.44 2.00 -12.24
N SER A 188 -5.94 2.94 -13.02
CA SER A 188 -6.49 4.21 -12.48
C SER A 188 -7.81 4.05 -11.75
N GLY A 189 -8.69 3.17 -12.21
CA GLY A 189 -10.10 3.19 -11.82
C GLY A 189 -10.83 4.46 -12.32
N PRO A 190 -12.03 4.82 -11.79
CA PRO A 190 -12.80 4.09 -10.79
C PRO A 190 -13.61 2.90 -11.35
N ALA A 191 -13.73 2.78 -12.69
CA ALA A 191 -14.46 1.68 -13.31
C ALA A 191 -13.68 0.36 -13.12
N PHE A 192 -14.41 -0.71 -12.79
CA PHE A 192 -13.88 -2.06 -12.92
C PHE A 192 -13.61 -2.36 -14.39
N MET A 193 -12.65 -3.25 -14.64
CA MET A 193 -12.22 -3.55 -16.01
C MET A 193 -13.21 -4.46 -16.73
N THR A 194 -13.29 -4.29 -18.05
CA THR A 194 -13.99 -5.21 -18.94
C THR A 194 -13.25 -6.54 -19.04
N GLY A 195 -13.94 -7.61 -19.50
CA GLY A 195 -13.32 -8.92 -19.72
C GLY A 195 -12.11 -8.88 -20.64
N ALA A 196 -12.20 -8.10 -21.73
CA ALA A 196 -11.09 -7.95 -22.66
C ALA A 196 -9.86 -7.30 -22.04
N GLU A 197 -10.06 -6.29 -21.17
CA GLU A 197 -8.98 -5.64 -20.43
C GLU A 197 -8.33 -6.59 -19.40
N LEU A 198 -9.12 -7.37 -18.69
CA LEU A 198 -8.62 -8.38 -17.74
C LEU A 198 -7.82 -9.48 -18.45
N ILE A 199 -8.30 -9.99 -19.58
CA ILE A 199 -7.57 -10.95 -20.42
C ILE A 199 -6.26 -10.33 -20.91
N MET A 200 -6.27 -9.06 -21.32
CA MET A 200 -5.06 -8.34 -21.73
C MET A 200 -4.04 -8.27 -20.57
N LEU A 201 -4.45 -7.82 -19.39
CA LEU A 201 -3.55 -7.70 -18.23
C LEU A 201 -2.94 -9.05 -17.83
N ARG A 202 -3.75 -10.12 -17.82
CA ARG A 202 -3.28 -11.46 -17.54
C ARG A 202 -2.26 -11.95 -18.58
N ARG A 203 -2.47 -11.67 -19.86
CA ARG A 203 -1.51 -11.99 -20.93
C ARG A 203 -0.22 -11.20 -20.84
N LEU A 204 -0.26 -10.01 -20.24
CA LEU A 204 0.94 -9.20 -19.95
C LEU A 204 1.70 -9.71 -18.70
N GLY A 205 1.16 -10.69 -18.00
CA GLY A 205 1.78 -11.30 -16.83
C GLY A 205 1.28 -10.80 -15.48
N GLY A 206 0.15 -10.07 -15.44
CA GLY A 206 -0.50 -9.68 -14.18
C GLY A 206 -1.27 -10.84 -13.55
N ASP A 207 -1.10 -11.04 -12.25
CA ASP A 207 -1.79 -12.05 -11.45
C ASP A 207 -3.00 -11.48 -10.70
N VAL A 208 -2.93 -10.22 -10.32
CA VAL A 208 -4.01 -9.48 -9.65
C VAL A 208 -4.13 -8.07 -10.22
N VAL A 209 -5.29 -7.44 -10.03
CA VAL A 209 -5.57 -6.07 -10.48
C VAL A 209 -6.13 -5.23 -9.34
N GLY A 210 -5.70 -3.98 -9.24
CA GLY A 210 -6.23 -3.02 -8.26
C GLY A 210 -5.92 -1.57 -8.63
N MET A 211 -6.47 -0.64 -7.86
CA MET A 211 -6.49 0.80 -8.17
C MET A 211 -5.57 1.63 -7.27
N SER A 212 -4.49 1.02 -6.73
CA SER A 212 -3.60 1.66 -5.75
C SER A 212 -2.17 1.14 -5.87
N THR A 213 -1.38 1.31 -4.81
CA THR A 213 -0.12 0.60 -4.54
C THR A 213 1.04 1.02 -5.44
N VAL A 214 0.91 0.94 -6.76
CA VAL A 214 2.02 1.22 -7.70
C VAL A 214 2.59 2.63 -7.53
N PRO A 215 1.79 3.70 -7.43
CA PRO A 215 2.31 5.05 -7.21
C PRO A 215 3.12 5.18 -5.91
N GLU A 216 2.61 4.59 -4.81
CA GLU A 216 3.28 4.62 -3.51
C GLU A 216 4.62 3.86 -3.56
N VAL A 217 4.65 2.70 -4.22
CA VAL A 217 5.90 1.92 -4.41
C VAL A 217 6.93 2.70 -5.22
N ILE A 218 6.52 3.35 -6.32
CA ILE A 218 7.42 4.19 -7.13
C ILE A 218 8.05 5.29 -6.28
N VAL A 219 7.25 5.99 -5.47
CA VAL A 219 7.75 7.09 -4.64
C VAL A 219 8.59 6.59 -3.46
N ALA A 220 8.25 5.46 -2.86
CA ALA A 220 9.06 4.84 -1.82
C ALA A 220 10.45 4.45 -2.35
N ARG A 221 10.51 3.82 -3.52
CA ARG A 221 11.77 3.48 -4.19
C ARG A 221 12.57 4.72 -4.61
N HIS A 222 11.89 5.74 -5.12
CA HIS A 222 12.53 7.03 -5.42
C HIS A 222 13.21 7.63 -4.19
N GLY A 223 12.59 7.54 -3.01
CA GLY A 223 13.16 7.97 -1.72
C GLY A 223 14.15 6.98 -1.09
N GLY A 224 14.48 5.87 -1.75
CA GLY A 224 15.42 4.85 -1.25
C GLY A 224 14.87 3.95 -0.15
N GLN A 225 13.55 3.91 0.05
CA GLN A 225 12.90 3.02 1.01
C GLN A 225 12.80 1.59 0.48
N LYS A 226 12.86 0.60 1.36
CA LYS A 226 12.52 -0.80 1.06
C LYS A 226 11.00 -0.96 1.04
N VAL A 227 10.49 -1.85 0.20
CA VAL A 227 9.05 -2.09 0.08
C VAL A 227 8.72 -3.56 0.18
N LEU A 228 7.71 -3.88 0.99
CA LEU A 228 6.99 -5.15 0.99
C LEU A 228 5.54 -4.86 0.59
N GLY A 229 5.03 -5.54 -0.43
CA GLY A 229 3.63 -5.48 -0.84
C GLY A 229 2.88 -6.75 -0.46
N ILE A 230 1.72 -6.60 0.19
CA ILE A 230 0.81 -7.72 0.52
C ILE A 230 -0.59 -7.36 0.02
N SER A 231 -1.11 -8.20 -0.86
CA SER A 231 -2.47 -8.10 -1.38
C SER A 231 -3.42 -9.07 -0.67
N CYS A 232 -4.65 -8.63 -0.43
CA CYS A 232 -5.78 -9.49 -0.11
C CYS A 232 -6.62 -9.66 -1.38
N ILE A 233 -6.75 -10.88 -1.88
CA ILE A 233 -7.57 -11.19 -3.05
C ILE A 233 -9.02 -11.26 -2.59
N THR A 234 -9.86 -10.34 -3.06
CA THR A 234 -11.23 -10.19 -2.56
C THR A 234 -12.27 -10.82 -3.47
N ASP A 235 -11.97 -10.90 -4.75
CA ASP A 235 -12.85 -11.41 -5.80
C ASP A 235 -12.00 -12.01 -6.94
N MET A 236 -12.64 -12.73 -7.85
CA MET A 236 -11.98 -13.22 -9.06
C MET A 236 -12.35 -12.35 -10.25
N ALA A 237 -11.35 -11.72 -10.83
CA ALA A 237 -11.43 -10.88 -12.02
C ALA A 237 -10.94 -11.66 -13.27
N ILE A 238 -11.56 -12.79 -13.55
CA ILE A 238 -11.23 -13.64 -14.71
C ILE A 238 -12.07 -13.18 -15.88
N GLY A 239 -11.42 -12.66 -16.92
CA GLY A 239 -12.11 -11.96 -18.01
C GLY A 239 -13.03 -12.82 -18.88
N GLU A 240 -12.87 -14.14 -18.87
CA GLU A 240 -13.74 -15.09 -19.58
C GLU A 240 -15.04 -15.39 -18.83
N GLU A 241 -15.04 -15.21 -17.51
CA GLU A 241 -16.16 -15.51 -16.60
C GLU A 241 -16.34 -14.33 -15.65
N ILE A 242 -16.88 -13.20 -16.16
CA ILE A 242 -17.10 -12.02 -15.32
C ILE A 242 -18.46 -12.15 -14.64
N GLU A 243 -18.44 -12.28 -13.32
CA GLU A 243 -19.57 -11.94 -12.47
C GLU A 243 -19.43 -10.47 -12.04
N GLY A 244 -20.57 -9.77 -11.90
CA GLY A 244 -20.54 -8.38 -11.42
C GLY A 244 -20.00 -8.34 -9.98
N VAL A 245 -18.99 -7.51 -9.73
CA VAL A 245 -18.41 -7.31 -8.39
C VAL A 245 -18.90 -6.00 -7.83
N SER A 246 -19.35 -6.01 -6.57
CA SER A 246 -19.69 -4.80 -5.81
C SER A 246 -18.59 -4.44 -4.82
N HIS A 247 -18.52 -3.16 -4.45
CA HIS A 247 -17.58 -2.70 -3.43
C HIS A 247 -17.87 -3.35 -2.06
N GLU A 248 -19.12 -3.62 -1.77
CA GLU A 248 -19.58 -4.29 -0.54
C GLU A 248 -19.02 -5.71 -0.43
N GLU A 249 -19.03 -6.48 -1.52
CA GLU A 249 -18.48 -7.85 -1.56
C GLU A 249 -16.96 -7.85 -1.35
N VAL A 250 -16.26 -6.86 -1.91
CA VAL A 250 -14.82 -6.63 -1.70
C VAL A 250 -14.54 -6.41 -0.21
N ILE A 251 -15.27 -5.51 0.45
CA ILE A 251 -15.13 -5.22 1.87
C ILE A 251 -15.47 -6.43 2.74
N GLU A 252 -16.52 -7.18 2.41
CA GLU A 252 -16.91 -8.38 3.15
C GLU A 252 -15.80 -9.43 3.14
N THR A 253 -15.22 -9.72 1.97
CA THR A 253 -14.12 -10.69 1.83
C THR A 253 -12.86 -10.21 2.54
N ALA A 254 -12.51 -8.93 2.42
CA ALA A 254 -11.39 -8.33 3.15
C ALA A 254 -11.59 -8.47 4.66
N THR A 255 -12.79 -8.19 5.15
CA THR A 255 -13.14 -8.32 6.58
C THR A 255 -13.02 -9.76 7.08
N LYS A 256 -13.48 -10.74 6.32
CA LYS A 256 -13.32 -12.18 6.65
C LYS A 256 -11.85 -12.61 6.68
N THR A 257 -11.02 -12.02 5.86
CA THR A 257 -9.59 -12.34 5.73
C THR A 257 -8.73 -11.61 6.76
N LYS A 258 -9.22 -10.51 7.30
CA LYS A 258 -8.53 -9.58 8.21
C LYS A 258 -7.76 -10.28 9.36
N PRO A 259 -8.31 -11.25 10.11
CA PRO A 259 -7.56 -11.87 11.21
C PRO A 259 -6.26 -12.54 10.75
N ARG A 260 -6.28 -13.22 9.59
CA ARG A 260 -5.09 -13.85 9.02
C ARG A 260 -4.10 -12.80 8.50
N PHE A 261 -4.61 -11.73 7.89
CA PHE A 261 -3.82 -10.61 7.42
C PHE A 261 -3.08 -9.92 8.58
N ILE A 262 -3.80 -9.54 9.66
CA ILE A 262 -3.21 -8.91 10.84
C ILE A 262 -2.13 -9.80 11.45
N SER A 263 -2.42 -11.10 11.64
CA SER A 263 -1.45 -12.05 12.18
C SER A 263 -0.18 -12.14 11.31
N LEU A 264 -0.32 -12.14 9.99
CA LEU A 264 0.80 -12.17 9.06
C LEU A 264 1.66 -10.91 9.19
N ILE A 265 1.06 -9.71 9.15
CA ILE A 265 1.81 -8.45 9.25
C ILE A 265 2.52 -8.34 10.61
N LYS A 266 1.87 -8.71 11.70
CA LYS A 266 2.48 -8.74 13.04
C LYS A 266 3.69 -9.67 13.08
N GLU A 267 3.59 -10.88 12.53
CA GLU A 267 4.70 -11.83 12.49
C GLU A 267 5.84 -11.34 11.56
N VAL A 268 5.51 -10.65 10.44
CA VAL A 268 6.50 -9.99 9.58
C VAL A 268 7.24 -8.92 10.37
N LEU A 269 6.54 -8.03 11.06
CA LEU A 269 7.15 -6.97 11.87
C LEU A 269 8.07 -7.54 12.95
N LYS A 270 7.66 -8.62 13.60
CA LYS A 270 8.43 -9.32 14.64
C LYS A 270 9.76 -9.89 14.14
N THR A 271 9.77 -10.36 12.90
CA THR A 271 10.88 -11.16 12.34
C THR A 271 11.71 -10.43 11.29
N MET A 272 11.25 -9.29 10.79
CA MET A 272 12.05 -8.44 9.90
C MET A 272 13.22 -7.78 10.65
N PRO A 273 14.35 -7.53 9.96
CA PRO A 273 15.52 -6.89 10.57
C PRO A 273 15.25 -5.50 11.10
#